data_d62ae9d44818974a95bcceaf7238bdc7
#
_entry.id   d62ae9d44818974a95bcceaf7238bdc7
#
_cell.length_a   1.000
_cell.length_b   1.000
_cell.length_c   1.000
_cell.angle_alpha   90.00
_cell.angle_beta   90.00
_cell.angle_gamma   90.00
#
_symmetry.space_group_name_H-M   'P 1'
#
loop_
_entity.id
_entity.type
_entity.pdbx_description
1 polymer ?
#
loop_
_entity_poly.entity_id
_entity_poly.type
_entity_poly.pdbx_seq_one_letter_code
_entity_poly.pdbx_strand_id
1 'polypeptide(L)'
;MAAERTLSIIKPDAVAKNVVGQIYTRFEAAGLKIVAARMMRLSETEAQGFYAVHRERPFFRDLVKFMISGPIMVQVLEGENAIAKNRDLMGATDPKQAAKGTIRADFAASIDANAVHGSDAPDTASTEIGYFFPSLDIHSR
;
A
#
# COMPACT_ATOMS: atom_id res chain seq x y z
N MET A 1 2.22 -2.68 24.84
CA MET A 1 1.31 -3.05 23.76
C MET A 1 2.11 -3.58 22.59
N ALA A 2 1.66 -4.67 22.01
CA ALA A 2 2.34 -5.24 20.87
C ALA A 2 2.22 -4.33 19.67
N ALA A 3 3.29 -4.12 18.96
CA ALA A 3 3.29 -3.40 17.71
C ALA A 3 2.59 -4.22 16.62
N GLU A 4 1.73 -3.59 15.85
CA GLU A 4 1.04 -4.20 14.73
C GLU A 4 1.77 -3.85 13.45
N ARG A 5 1.74 -4.75 12.47
CA ARG A 5 2.32 -4.53 11.15
C ARG A 5 1.23 -4.50 10.09
N THR A 6 1.43 -3.68 9.07
CA THR A 6 0.56 -3.65 7.89
C THR A 6 1.41 -3.56 6.64
N LEU A 7 0.90 -4.10 5.54
CA LEU A 7 1.55 -3.91 4.25
C LEU A 7 0.99 -2.66 3.58
N SER A 8 1.87 -1.86 3.02
CA SER A 8 1.52 -0.67 2.24
C SER A 8 2.22 -0.76 0.89
N ILE A 9 1.52 -0.31 -0.15
CA ILE A 9 2.12 -0.18 -1.49
C ILE A 9 1.84 1.23 -1.98
N ILE A 10 2.88 1.89 -2.47
CA ILE A 10 2.72 3.11 -3.27
C ILE A 10 2.63 2.64 -4.71
N LYS A 11 1.49 2.86 -5.34
CA LYS A 11 1.15 2.32 -6.65
C LYS A 11 1.88 3.06 -7.77
N PRO A 12 1.90 2.51 -9.00
CA PRO A 12 2.68 3.10 -10.09
C PRO A 12 2.35 4.57 -10.39
N ASP A 13 1.09 4.97 -10.22
CA ASP A 13 0.67 6.35 -10.47
C ASP A 13 1.36 7.33 -9.52
N ALA A 14 1.43 7.01 -8.23
CA ALA A 14 2.08 7.87 -7.24
C ALA A 14 3.60 7.81 -7.34
N VAL A 15 4.18 6.64 -7.63
CA VAL A 15 5.62 6.55 -7.87
C VAL A 15 6.01 7.44 -9.04
N ALA A 16 5.24 7.40 -10.14
CA ALA A 16 5.49 8.22 -11.32
C ALA A 16 5.40 9.73 -11.03
N LYS A 17 4.56 10.13 -10.08
CA LYS A 17 4.45 11.53 -9.65
C LYS A 17 5.61 12.00 -8.78
N ASN A 18 6.49 11.07 -8.40
CA ASN A 18 7.66 11.37 -7.56
C ASN A 18 7.28 11.90 -6.17
N VAL A 19 6.26 11.29 -5.56
CA VAL A 19 5.76 11.69 -4.22
C VAL A 19 6.00 10.65 -3.14
N VAL A 20 6.86 9.66 -3.39
CA VAL A 20 7.19 8.60 -2.41
C VAL A 20 7.64 9.20 -1.08
N GLY A 21 8.55 10.17 -1.12
CA GLY A 21 9.06 10.81 0.10
C GLY A 21 7.98 11.55 0.87
N GLN A 22 7.06 12.22 0.17
CA GLN A 22 5.96 12.92 0.82
C GLN A 22 5.00 11.94 1.50
N ILE A 23 4.74 10.79 0.88
CA ILE A 23 3.90 9.75 1.47
C ILE A 23 4.60 9.13 2.68
N TYR A 24 5.91 8.84 2.59
CA TYR A 24 6.70 8.32 3.70
C TYR A 24 6.70 9.29 4.89
N THR A 25 6.78 10.58 4.63
CA THR A 25 6.71 11.60 5.69
C THR A 25 5.40 11.48 6.47
N ARG A 26 4.29 11.21 5.81
CA ARG A 26 3.00 11.04 6.49
C ARG A 26 2.96 9.81 7.37
N PHE A 27 3.58 8.71 6.93
CA PHE A 27 3.69 7.51 7.77
C PHE A 27 4.47 7.82 9.04
N GLU A 28 5.64 8.41 8.91
CA GLU A 28 6.51 8.70 10.03
C GLU A 28 5.92 9.74 10.98
N ALA A 29 5.28 10.78 10.44
CA ALA A 29 4.61 11.79 11.24
C ALA A 29 3.46 11.22 12.09
N ALA A 30 2.82 10.15 11.62
CA ALA A 30 1.75 9.47 12.34
C ALA A 30 2.28 8.45 13.36
N GLY A 31 3.60 8.29 13.47
CA GLY A 31 4.21 7.33 14.40
C GLY A 31 4.35 5.93 13.85
N LEU A 32 4.16 5.74 12.54
CA LEU A 32 4.39 4.45 11.90
C LEU A 32 5.85 4.35 11.47
N LYS A 33 6.50 3.24 11.83
CA LYS A 33 7.88 3.00 11.45
C LYS A 33 7.93 2.14 10.18
N ILE A 34 8.77 2.53 9.25
CA ILE A 34 9.04 1.72 8.07
C ILE A 34 10.08 0.68 8.48
N VAL A 35 9.71 -0.59 8.48
CA VAL A 35 10.57 -1.69 8.94
C VAL A 35 11.02 -2.60 7.82
N ALA A 36 10.51 -2.41 6.61
CA ALA A 36 10.97 -3.03 5.37
C ALA A 36 10.49 -2.16 4.22
N ALA A 37 11.29 -2.04 3.18
CA ALA A 37 10.92 -1.25 2.00
C ALA A 37 11.68 -1.75 0.77
N ARG A 38 11.01 -1.76 -0.37
CA ARG A 38 11.61 -2.23 -1.61
C ARG A 38 10.89 -1.63 -2.81
N MET A 39 11.65 -1.08 -3.74
CA MET A 39 11.10 -0.70 -5.03
C MET A 39 11.19 -1.90 -5.97
N MET A 40 10.11 -2.18 -6.68
CA MET A 40 10.08 -3.29 -7.62
C MET A 40 9.03 -3.04 -8.69
N ARG A 41 9.12 -3.80 -9.77
CA ARG A 41 8.09 -3.84 -10.78
C ARG A 41 7.50 -5.23 -10.81
N LEU A 42 6.18 -5.34 -10.61
CA LEU A 42 5.51 -6.63 -10.61
C LEU A 42 5.44 -7.20 -12.02
N SER A 43 5.64 -8.51 -12.14
CA SER A 43 5.25 -9.25 -13.31
C SER A 43 3.73 -9.44 -13.31
N GLU A 44 3.18 -9.82 -14.45
CA GLU A 44 1.74 -10.12 -14.55
C GLU A 44 1.36 -11.23 -13.56
N THR A 45 2.15 -12.29 -13.50
CA THR A 45 1.91 -13.41 -12.58
C THR A 45 1.95 -12.96 -11.12
N GLU A 46 2.90 -12.12 -10.76
CA GLU A 46 3.01 -11.60 -9.39
C GLU A 46 1.81 -10.74 -9.01
N ALA A 47 1.37 -9.86 -9.91
CA ALA A 47 0.21 -9.02 -9.68
C ALA A 47 -1.07 -9.85 -9.57
N GLN A 48 -1.25 -10.84 -10.44
CA GLN A 48 -2.38 -11.76 -10.39
C GLN A 48 -2.41 -12.53 -9.08
N GLY A 49 -1.25 -12.98 -8.60
CA GLY A 49 -1.15 -13.70 -7.32
C GLY A 49 -1.50 -12.83 -6.13
N PHE A 50 -1.02 -11.60 -6.12
CA PHE A 50 -1.30 -10.67 -5.01
C PHE A 50 -2.80 -10.35 -4.92
N TYR A 51 -3.44 -10.13 -6.06
CA TYR A 51 -4.87 -9.79 -6.12
C TYR A 51 -5.77 -11.00 -6.40
N ALA A 52 -5.29 -12.22 -6.12
CA ALA A 52 -6.03 -13.44 -6.41
C ALA A 52 -7.44 -13.49 -5.78
N VAL A 53 -7.64 -12.84 -4.63
CA VAL A 53 -8.95 -12.76 -3.97
C VAL A 53 -9.98 -12.01 -4.84
N HIS A 54 -9.53 -11.22 -5.80
CA HIS A 54 -10.39 -10.45 -6.70
C HIS A 54 -10.51 -11.07 -8.09
N ARG A 55 -10.01 -12.29 -8.29
CA ARG A 55 -9.91 -12.95 -9.61
C ARG A 55 -11.24 -12.97 -10.36
N GLU A 56 -12.35 -13.14 -9.66
CA GLU A 56 -13.68 -13.20 -10.26
C GLU A 56 -14.34 -11.82 -10.43
N ARG A 57 -13.66 -10.75 -10.00
CA ARG A 57 -14.23 -9.40 -10.09
C ARG A 57 -14.03 -8.83 -11.50
N PRO A 58 -15.01 -8.04 -12.02
CA PRO A 58 -14.87 -7.42 -13.35
C PRO A 58 -13.64 -6.52 -13.48
N PHE A 59 -13.20 -5.87 -12.39
CA PHE A 59 -12.06 -4.95 -12.40
C PHE A 59 -10.70 -5.66 -12.31
N PHE A 60 -10.66 -6.99 -12.13
CA PHE A 60 -9.40 -7.70 -11.88
C PHE A 60 -8.36 -7.49 -12.97
N ARG A 61 -8.78 -7.65 -14.23
CA ARG A 61 -7.86 -7.52 -15.37
C ARG A 61 -7.25 -6.11 -15.46
N ASP A 62 -8.08 -5.09 -15.27
CA ASP A 62 -7.63 -3.70 -15.30
C ASP A 62 -6.74 -3.37 -14.13
N LEU A 63 -7.04 -3.91 -12.94
CA LEU A 63 -6.21 -3.74 -11.76
C LEU A 63 -4.82 -4.32 -11.96
N VAL A 64 -4.72 -5.55 -12.49
CA VAL A 64 -3.44 -6.19 -12.78
C VAL A 64 -2.66 -5.35 -13.78
N LYS A 65 -3.31 -4.94 -14.87
CA LYS A 65 -2.68 -4.12 -15.90
C LYS A 65 -2.14 -2.81 -15.34
N PHE A 66 -2.90 -2.16 -14.48
CA PHE A 66 -2.48 -0.94 -13.81
C PHE A 66 -1.26 -1.18 -12.92
N MET A 67 -1.29 -2.22 -12.10
CA MET A 67 -0.21 -2.49 -11.13
C MET A 67 1.11 -2.88 -11.79
N ILE A 68 1.10 -3.38 -13.03
CA ILE A 68 2.33 -3.71 -13.75
C ILE A 68 2.79 -2.60 -14.69
N SER A 69 2.09 -1.47 -14.73
CA SER A 69 2.38 -0.37 -15.66
C SER A 69 3.65 0.40 -15.34
N GLY A 70 4.19 0.23 -14.16
CA GLY A 70 5.43 0.87 -13.71
C GLY A 70 5.88 0.35 -12.36
N PRO A 71 7.02 0.85 -11.85
CA PRO A 71 7.50 0.47 -10.53
C PRO A 71 6.54 0.85 -9.41
N ILE A 72 6.54 0.03 -8.36
CA ILE A 72 5.83 0.29 -7.12
C ILE A 72 6.83 0.38 -5.98
N MET A 73 6.42 1.00 -4.88
CA MET A 73 7.21 0.98 -3.64
C MET A 73 6.41 0.22 -2.60
N VAL A 74 6.97 -0.89 -2.12
CA VAL A 74 6.31 -1.77 -1.15
C VAL A 74 7.00 -1.60 0.19
N GLN A 75 6.25 -1.45 1.26
CA GLN A 75 6.80 -1.30 2.60
C GLN A 75 5.95 -1.98 3.65
N VAL A 76 6.60 -2.39 4.73
CA VAL A 76 5.94 -2.85 5.95
C VAL A 76 5.99 -1.70 6.95
N LEU A 77 4.84 -1.32 7.46
CA LEU A 77 4.70 -0.29 8.48
C LEU A 77 4.40 -0.96 9.81
N GLU A 78 5.06 -0.49 10.88
CA GLU A 78 4.89 -1.05 12.21
C GLU A 78 4.59 0.06 13.22
N GLY A 79 3.63 -0.19 14.09
CA GLY A 79 3.26 0.74 15.14
C GLY A 79 1.98 0.30 15.83
N GLU A 80 1.56 1.06 16.82
CA GLU A 80 0.30 0.81 17.51
C GLU A 80 -0.86 1.06 16.54
N ASN A 81 -1.75 0.08 16.40
CA ASN A 81 -2.90 0.15 15.49
C ASN A 81 -2.50 0.50 14.05
N ALA A 82 -1.42 -0.10 13.55
CA ALA A 82 -0.86 0.26 12.25
C ALA A 82 -1.85 0.11 11.10
N ILE A 83 -2.68 -0.93 11.11
CA ILE A 83 -3.66 -1.15 10.04
C ILE A 83 -4.65 0.01 9.99
N ALA A 84 -5.27 0.34 11.12
CA ALA A 84 -6.25 1.43 11.19
C ALA A 84 -5.62 2.78 10.89
N LYS A 85 -4.45 3.07 11.47
CA LYS A 85 -3.75 4.33 11.23
C LYS A 85 -3.41 4.52 9.76
N ASN A 86 -2.91 3.47 9.11
CA ASN A 86 -2.57 3.56 7.70
C ASN A 86 -3.82 3.81 6.85
N ARG A 87 -4.92 3.13 7.15
CA ARG A 87 -6.16 3.33 6.40
C ARG A 87 -6.70 4.75 6.58
N ASP A 88 -6.60 5.31 7.77
CA ASP A 88 -6.98 6.71 8.02
C ASP A 88 -6.10 7.67 7.22
N LEU A 89 -4.79 7.41 7.16
CA LEU A 89 -3.86 8.22 6.36
C LEU A 89 -4.15 8.14 4.87
N MET A 90 -4.53 6.95 4.39
CA MET A 90 -4.85 6.73 2.97
C MET A 90 -6.11 7.48 2.54
N GLY A 91 -7.13 7.48 3.39
CA GLY A 91 -8.42 8.05 3.05
C GLY A 91 -9.32 7.11 2.26
N ALA A 92 -10.50 7.58 1.89
CA ALA A 92 -11.47 6.79 1.14
C ALA A 92 -10.90 6.36 -0.22
N THR A 93 -11.35 5.19 -0.68
CA THR A 93 -10.90 4.60 -1.96
C THR A 93 -11.10 5.56 -3.14
N ASP A 94 -12.24 6.25 -3.17
CA ASP A 94 -12.50 7.30 -4.15
C ASP A 94 -11.88 8.61 -3.64
N PRO A 95 -10.89 9.18 -4.35
CA PRO A 95 -10.26 10.43 -3.91
C PRO A 95 -11.24 11.60 -3.78
N LYS A 96 -12.35 11.59 -4.50
CA LYS A 96 -13.38 12.63 -4.39
C LYS A 96 -14.13 12.54 -3.05
N GLN A 97 -14.13 11.36 -2.43
CA GLN A 97 -14.75 11.12 -1.13
C GLN A 97 -13.73 11.15 0.02
N ALA A 98 -12.44 11.21 -0.31
CA ALA A 98 -11.38 11.20 0.69
C ALA A 98 -11.31 12.54 1.40
N ALA A 99 -11.16 12.49 2.73
CA ALA A 99 -11.05 13.70 3.53
C ALA A 99 -9.78 14.49 3.18
N LYS A 100 -9.88 15.80 3.26
CA LYS A 100 -8.75 16.70 3.03
C LYS A 100 -7.56 16.29 3.91
N GLY A 101 -6.38 16.27 3.32
CA GLY A 101 -5.14 15.90 4.02
C GLY A 101 -4.81 14.43 3.97
N THR A 102 -5.70 13.59 3.45
CA THR A 102 -5.37 12.17 3.24
C THR A 102 -4.52 11.99 2.00
N ILE A 103 -3.80 10.86 1.93
CA ILE A 103 -2.93 10.56 0.79
C ILE A 103 -3.73 10.55 -0.52
N ARG A 104 -4.88 9.91 -0.53
CA ARG A 104 -5.70 9.81 -1.74
C ARG A 104 -6.29 11.15 -2.15
N ALA A 105 -6.70 11.97 -1.19
CA ALA A 105 -7.19 13.31 -1.51
C ALA A 105 -6.12 14.16 -2.20
N ASP A 106 -4.87 14.02 -1.76
CA ASP A 106 -3.78 14.86 -2.25
C ASP A 106 -3.11 14.32 -3.50
N PHE A 107 -3.01 12.99 -3.65
CA PHE A 107 -2.17 12.37 -4.69
C PHE A 107 -2.90 11.44 -5.65
N ALA A 108 -4.12 11.03 -5.37
CA ALA A 108 -4.83 10.11 -6.24
C ALA A 108 -5.66 10.86 -7.29
N ALA A 109 -5.71 10.32 -8.51
CA ALA A 109 -6.46 10.91 -9.60
C ALA A 109 -7.87 10.36 -9.71
N SER A 110 -8.08 9.08 -9.37
CA SER A 110 -9.36 8.38 -9.55
C SER A 110 -9.42 7.15 -8.66
N ILE A 111 -10.54 6.45 -8.66
CA ILE A 111 -10.67 5.16 -7.94
C ILE A 111 -9.66 4.15 -8.49
N ASP A 112 -9.43 4.13 -9.79
CA ASP A 112 -8.51 3.18 -10.42
C ASP A 112 -7.05 3.58 -10.19
N ALA A 113 -6.74 4.86 -10.23
CA ALA A 113 -5.40 5.40 -9.97
C ALA A 113 -5.42 6.10 -8.61
N ASN A 114 -5.50 5.29 -7.53
CA ASN A 114 -5.75 5.80 -6.18
C ASN A 114 -4.52 5.83 -5.26
N ALA A 115 -3.35 5.84 -5.83
CA ALA A 115 -2.05 6.12 -5.21
C ALA A 115 -1.51 5.04 -4.28
N VAL A 116 -2.30 4.47 -3.40
CA VAL A 116 -1.80 3.58 -2.33
C VAL A 116 -2.71 2.40 -2.06
N HIS A 117 -2.10 1.33 -1.52
CA HIS A 117 -2.77 0.15 -0.99
C HIS A 117 -2.35 -0.03 0.46
N GLY A 118 -3.25 -0.48 1.30
CA GLY A 118 -2.96 -0.88 2.68
C GLY A 118 -3.79 -2.10 3.04
N SER A 119 -3.22 -2.99 3.87
CA SER A 119 -3.95 -4.15 4.37
C SER A 119 -5.17 -3.69 5.18
N ASP A 120 -6.23 -4.49 5.16
CA ASP A 120 -7.49 -4.13 5.80
C ASP A 120 -7.78 -4.90 7.10
N ALA A 121 -7.00 -5.94 7.40
CA ALA A 121 -7.19 -6.75 8.61
C ALA A 121 -5.89 -7.46 8.99
N PRO A 122 -5.74 -7.95 10.24
CA PRO A 122 -4.52 -8.65 10.65
C PRO A 122 -4.18 -9.88 9.80
N ASP A 123 -5.17 -10.65 9.38
CA ASP A 123 -4.94 -11.83 8.55
C ASP A 123 -4.48 -11.46 7.14
N THR A 124 -5.11 -10.46 6.51
CA THR A 124 -4.68 -9.99 5.20
C THR A 124 -3.31 -9.33 5.28
N ALA A 125 -3.02 -8.59 6.36
CA ALA A 125 -1.70 -8.01 6.56
C ALA A 125 -0.61 -9.08 6.61
N SER A 126 -0.83 -10.14 7.38
CA SER A 126 0.13 -11.25 7.48
C SER A 126 0.39 -11.91 6.13
N THR A 127 -0.67 -12.21 5.39
CA THR A 127 -0.56 -12.83 4.06
C THR A 127 0.16 -11.90 3.08
N GLU A 128 -0.21 -10.63 3.05
CA GLU A 128 0.35 -9.68 2.11
C GLU A 128 1.82 -9.37 2.39
N ILE A 129 2.18 -9.24 3.67
CA ILE A 129 3.58 -9.05 4.08
C ILE A 129 4.41 -10.24 3.63
N GLY A 130 3.94 -11.46 3.91
CA GLY A 130 4.65 -12.68 3.52
C GLY A 130 4.79 -12.85 2.01
N TYR A 131 3.91 -12.23 1.24
CA TYR A 131 3.99 -12.27 -0.21
C TYR A 131 5.22 -11.53 -0.74
N PHE A 132 5.61 -10.44 -0.09
CA PHE A 132 6.70 -9.56 -0.55
C PHE A 132 7.99 -9.70 0.24
N PHE A 133 7.92 -10.00 1.54
CA PHE A 133 9.10 -9.94 2.42
C PHE A 133 9.28 -11.22 3.22
N PRO A 134 10.43 -11.90 3.08
CA PRO A 134 10.82 -12.91 4.07
C PRO A 134 11.06 -12.23 5.41
N SER A 135 10.85 -12.96 6.51
CA SER A 135 11.00 -12.39 7.85
C SER A 135 12.37 -11.79 8.12
N LEU A 136 13.40 -12.32 7.47
CA LEU A 136 14.77 -11.80 7.59
C LEU A 136 14.94 -10.38 7.05
N ASP A 137 14.03 -9.91 6.20
CA ASP A 137 14.10 -8.58 5.59
C ASP A 137 13.27 -7.55 6.34
N ILE A 138 12.65 -7.93 7.47
CA ILE A 138 11.82 -7.04 8.28
C ILE A 138 12.56 -6.76 9.58
N HIS A 139 12.79 -5.48 9.87
CA HIS A 139 13.65 -5.05 10.97
C HIS A 139 12.90 -4.10 11.91
N SER A 140 12.27 -4.68 12.94
CA SER A 140 11.64 -3.88 13.99
C SER A 140 12.68 -3.00 14.69
N ARG A 141 12.29 -1.75 15.02
CA ARG A 141 13.24 -0.79 15.58
C ARG A 141 12.56 0.26 16.48
#